data_4f6238973436ec8e0292820b4d5b1a01
#
_entry.id   4f6238973436ec8e0292820b4d5b1a01
#
_cell.length_a   1.000
_cell.length_b   1.000
_cell.length_c   1.000
_cell.angle_alpha   90.00
_cell.angle_beta   90.00
_cell.angle_gamma   90.00
#
_symmetry.space_group_name_H-M   'P 1'
#
loop_
_entity.id
_entity.type
_entity.pdbx_description
1 polymer ?
#
loop_
_entity_poly.entity_id
_entity_poly.type
_entity_poly.pdbx_seq_one_letter_code
_entity_poly.pdbx_strand_id
1 'polypeptide(L)'
;MRLGGVVAPRAGTLKKWYGWATTAGSQAANIGLFRVRPTRNDNTNLTPVLLDNVSYTALGNAKMEDFDETSFTNSSLAAGDIVVTALKGVASATMYFNATYEVEF
;
A
#
# COMPACT_ATOMS: atom_id res chain seq x y z
N MET A 1 12.50 7.26 1.48
CA MET A 1 11.10 7.67 1.64
C MET A 1 10.51 7.00 2.86
N ARG A 2 9.86 7.76 3.68
CA ARG A 2 9.19 7.21 4.86
C ARG A 2 7.81 6.70 4.47
N LEU A 3 7.59 5.41 4.64
CA LEU A 3 6.28 4.82 4.47
C LEU A 3 5.63 4.73 5.85
N GLY A 4 4.50 5.37 6.01
CA GLY A 4 3.71 5.24 7.23
C GLY A 4 3.11 3.85 7.33
N GLY A 5 3.16 3.28 8.51
CA GLY A 5 2.44 2.06 8.85
C GLY A 5 1.54 2.32 10.04
N VAL A 6 0.43 1.62 10.09
CA VAL A 6 -0.48 1.68 11.23
C VAL A 6 -0.63 0.27 11.78
N VAL A 7 -0.54 0.16 13.10
CA VAL A 7 -0.71 -1.11 13.81
C VAL A 7 -2.20 -1.33 14.08
N ALA A 8 -2.74 -2.46 13.66
CA ALA A 8 -4.11 -2.82 13.94
C ALA A 8 -4.28 -3.11 15.46
N PRO A 9 -5.15 -2.38 16.18
CA PRO A 9 -5.33 -2.58 17.60
C PRO A 9 -6.09 -3.88 17.93
N ARG A 10 -6.85 -4.37 16.98
CA ARG A 10 -7.62 -5.61 17.08
C ARG A 10 -7.90 -6.14 15.68
N ALA A 11 -8.47 -7.34 15.59
CA ALA A 11 -8.88 -7.92 14.31
C ALA A 11 -9.88 -7.00 13.59
N GLY A 12 -9.71 -6.90 12.29
CA GLY A 12 -10.55 -6.03 11.47
C GLY A 12 -10.59 -6.48 10.01
N THR A 13 -11.39 -5.76 9.23
CA THR A 13 -11.56 -6.02 7.80
C THR A 13 -11.28 -4.73 7.03
N LEU A 14 -10.37 -4.81 6.07
CA LEU A 14 -10.10 -3.69 5.16
C LEU A 14 -11.31 -3.46 4.25
N LYS A 15 -11.80 -2.22 4.21
CA LYS A 15 -12.99 -1.85 3.46
C LYS A 15 -12.72 -0.97 2.26
N LYS A 16 -11.71 -0.12 2.34
CA LYS A 16 -11.42 0.84 1.28
C LYS A 16 -9.96 1.23 1.31
N TRP A 17 -9.38 1.40 0.13
CA TRP A 17 -8.05 1.95 -0.05
C TRP A 17 -8.08 2.91 -1.24
N TYR A 18 -7.73 4.16 -1.02
CA TYR A 18 -7.87 5.20 -2.04
C TYR A 18 -6.77 6.25 -1.92
N GLY A 19 -6.59 6.99 -2.97
CA GLY A 19 -5.61 8.05 -3.00
C GLY A 19 -5.32 8.53 -4.40
N TRP A 20 -4.12 9.05 -4.56
CA TRP A 20 -3.62 9.54 -5.84
C TRP A 20 -2.13 9.32 -5.97
N ALA A 21 -1.65 9.33 -7.20
CA ALA A 21 -0.24 9.25 -7.51
C ALA A 21 0.12 10.10 -8.73
N THR A 22 1.35 10.58 -8.77
CA THR A 22 1.91 11.30 -9.91
C THR A 22 3.42 11.06 -9.98
N THR A 23 4.00 11.24 -11.16
CA THR A 23 5.45 11.18 -11.36
C THR A 23 5.92 12.41 -12.15
N ALA A 24 7.22 12.69 -12.10
CA ALA A 24 7.80 13.78 -12.87
C ALA A 24 7.83 13.51 -14.38
N GLY A 25 7.71 12.25 -14.79
CA GLY A 25 7.65 11.85 -16.20
C GLY A 25 6.70 10.69 -16.37
N SER A 26 6.31 10.38 -17.59
CA SER A 26 5.42 9.26 -17.86
C SER A 26 6.17 7.94 -17.67
N GLN A 27 5.69 7.07 -16.77
CA GLN A 27 6.30 5.78 -16.54
C GLN A 27 5.35 4.79 -15.84
N ALA A 28 5.65 3.52 -15.99
CA ALA A 28 4.93 2.47 -15.28
C ALA A 28 5.26 2.53 -13.78
N ALA A 29 4.27 2.30 -12.95
CA ALA A 29 4.41 2.27 -11.50
C ALA A 29 3.42 1.31 -10.86
N ASN A 30 3.79 0.76 -9.72
CA ASN A 30 2.92 -0.05 -8.89
C ASN A 30 2.89 0.48 -7.47
N ILE A 31 1.69 0.53 -6.88
CA ILE A 31 1.49 0.82 -5.46
C ILE A 31 0.86 -0.41 -4.84
N GLY A 32 1.50 -0.97 -3.84
CA GLY A 32 1.02 -2.13 -3.12
C GLY A 32 0.61 -1.79 -1.69
N LEU A 33 -0.44 -2.42 -1.22
CA LEU A 33 -0.85 -2.38 0.17
C LEU A 33 -0.59 -3.75 0.78
N PHE A 34 0.17 -3.78 1.86
CA PHE A 34 0.62 -5.01 2.50
C PHE A 34 0.28 -5.01 3.99
N ARG A 35 0.13 -6.20 4.54
CA ARG A 35 0.21 -6.37 5.99
C ARG A 35 1.48 -7.12 6.35
N VAL A 36 2.06 -6.75 7.46
CA VAL A 36 3.21 -7.42 8.07
C VAL A 36 2.81 -7.82 9.48
N ARG A 37 3.07 -9.05 9.84
CA ARG A 37 2.75 -9.57 11.18
C ARG A 37 4.05 -9.87 11.91
N PRO A 38 4.58 -8.90 12.68
CA PRO A 38 5.83 -9.13 13.41
C PRO A 38 5.64 -10.12 14.53
N THR A 39 6.64 -10.96 14.75
CA THR A 39 6.68 -11.92 15.85
C THR A 39 7.83 -11.55 16.77
N ARG A 40 7.56 -11.47 18.05
CA ARG A 40 8.59 -11.16 19.05
C ARG A 40 9.68 -12.23 19.05
N ASN A 41 10.93 -11.77 19.05
CA ASN A 41 12.13 -12.64 19.06
C ASN A 41 12.23 -13.55 17.83
N ASP A 42 11.60 -13.19 16.75
CA ASP A 42 11.70 -13.91 15.50
C ASP A 42 12.95 -13.45 14.75
N ASN A 43 13.80 -14.38 14.41
CA ASN A 43 15.02 -14.13 13.63
C ASN A 43 14.81 -14.42 12.14
N THR A 44 13.62 -14.81 11.74
CA THR A 44 13.29 -15.08 10.34
C THR A 44 12.92 -13.80 9.62
N ASN A 45 13.03 -13.80 8.30
CA ASN A 45 12.60 -12.68 7.48
C ASN A 45 11.08 -12.54 7.56
N LEU A 46 10.63 -11.29 7.73
CA LEU A 46 9.21 -11.00 7.64
C LEU A 46 8.72 -11.25 6.22
N THR A 47 7.56 -11.87 6.11
CA THR A 47 6.89 -12.11 4.83
C THR A 47 5.67 -11.22 4.72
N PRO A 48 5.73 -10.09 3.98
CA PRO A 48 4.56 -9.26 3.77
C PRO A 48 3.50 -10.02 2.99
N VAL A 49 2.24 -9.82 3.37
CA VAL A 49 1.09 -10.37 2.65
C VAL A 49 0.44 -9.26 1.86
N LEU A 50 0.30 -9.45 0.56
CA LEU A 50 -0.35 -8.48 -0.32
C LEU A 50 -1.84 -8.42 0.01
N LEU A 51 -2.32 -7.20 0.32
CA LEU A 51 -3.74 -6.92 0.50
C LEU A 51 -4.35 -6.46 -0.82
N ASP A 52 -3.67 -5.56 -1.52
CA ASP A 52 -4.09 -5.07 -2.82
C ASP A 52 -2.95 -4.41 -3.58
N ASN A 53 -3.15 -4.18 -4.86
CA ASN A 53 -2.15 -3.61 -5.75
C ASN A 53 -2.82 -2.78 -6.84
N VAL A 54 -2.30 -1.58 -7.08
CA VAL A 54 -2.72 -0.72 -8.18
C VAL A 54 -1.54 -0.54 -9.13
N SER A 55 -1.79 -0.79 -10.42
CA SER A 55 -0.78 -0.68 -11.46
C SER A 55 -1.13 0.43 -12.44
N TYR A 56 -0.15 1.24 -12.77
CA TYR A 56 -0.24 2.28 -13.78
C TYR A 56 0.72 1.96 -14.92
N THR A 57 0.24 2.07 -16.15
CA THR A 57 1.08 1.84 -17.35
C THR A 57 1.93 3.07 -17.67
N ALA A 58 1.35 4.25 -17.54
CA ALA A 58 2.02 5.52 -17.85
C ALA A 58 1.54 6.60 -16.90
N LEU A 59 2.01 6.49 -15.65
CA LEU A 59 1.67 7.46 -14.62
C LEU A 59 2.48 8.74 -14.79
N GLY A 60 1.85 9.88 -14.66
CA GLY A 60 2.53 11.14 -14.48
C GLY A 60 2.49 12.09 -15.66
N ASN A 61 3.63 12.73 -15.97
CA ASN A 61 3.72 13.84 -16.92
C ASN A 61 2.82 15.02 -16.52
N ALA A 62 2.96 15.45 -15.26
CA ALA A 62 2.18 16.51 -14.63
C ALA A 62 0.70 16.21 -14.43
N LYS A 63 0.32 14.95 -14.49
CA LYS A 63 -1.04 14.50 -14.18
C LYS A 63 -1.06 13.74 -12.86
N MET A 64 -2.12 13.93 -12.10
CA MET A 64 -2.46 13.10 -10.96
C MET A 64 -3.46 12.05 -11.40
N GLU A 65 -3.21 10.81 -11.02
CA GLU A 65 -4.17 9.74 -11.20
C GLU A 65 -4.60 9.21 -9.85
N ASP A 66 -5.91 9.06 -9.68
CA ASP A 66 -6.48 8.54 -8.46
C ASP A 66 -6.64 7.02 -8.52
N PHE A 67 -6.86 6.44 -7.35
CA PHE A 67 -7.30 5.06 -7.20
C PHE A 67 -8.29 4.97 -6.05
N ASP A 68 -9.22 4.04 -6.18
CA ASP A 68 -10.27 3.80 -5.19
C ASP A 68 -10.65 2.33 -5.25
N GLU A 69 -10.13 1.56 -4.30
CA GLU A 69 -10.26 0.12 -4.27
C GLU A 69 -11.16 -0.32 -3.12
N THR A 70 -12.11 -1.19 -3.43
CA THR A 70 -13.05 -1.77 -2.47
C THR A 70 -13.07 -3.30 -2.49
N SER A 71 -12.40 -3.90 -3.46
CA SER A 71 -12.18 -5.35 -3.55
C SER A 71 -10.71 -5.64 -3.36
N PHE A 72 -10.39 -6.59 -2.51
CA PHE A 72 -9.02 -6.86 -2.11
C PHE A 72 -8.65 -8.33 -2.30
N THR A 73 -7.38 -8.58 -2.61
CA THR A 73 -6.84 -9.94 -2.63
C THR A 73 -6.93 -10.57 -1.24
N ASN A 74 -6.64 -9.79 -0.21
CA ASN A 74 -6.85 -10.15 1.18
C ASN A 74 -7.37 -8.93 1.93
N SER A 75 -8.43 -9.09 2.72
CA SER A 75 -9.02 -7.98 3.47
C SER A 75 -8.91 -8.14 4.98
N SER A 76 -8.43 -9.27 5.45
CA SER A 76 -8.43 -9.67 6.85
C SER A 76 -7.18 -9.16 7.58
N LEU A 77 -7.37 -8.51 8.71
CA LEU A 77 -6.31 -8.07 9.60
C LEU A 77 -6.49 -8.72 10.97
N ALA A 78 -5.39 -9.11 11.60
CA ALA A 78 -5.37 -9.54 13.00
C ALA A 78 -4.80 -8.43 13.88
N ALA A 79 -5.08 -8.49 15.16
CA ALA A 79 -4.47 -7.58 16.13
C ALA A 79 -2.94 -7.66 16.04
N GLY A 80 -2.29 -6.50 16.00
CA GLY A 80 -0.84 -6.39 15.86
C GLY A 80 -0.33 -6.39 14.43
N ASP A 81 -1.18 -6.60 13.42
CA ASP A 81 -0.77 -6.46 12.02
C ASP A 81 -0.41 -5.00 11.72
N ILE A 82 0.65 -4.82 10.96
CA ILE A 82 1.09 -3.51 10.48
C ILE A 82 0.69 -3.41 9.00
N VAL A 83 -0.04 -2.36 8.66
CA VAL A 83 -0.43 -2.08 7.28
C VAL A 83 0.53 -1.07 6.68
N VAL A 84 1.11 -1.40 5.54
CA VAL A 84 2.16 -0.61 4.88
C VAL A 84 1.84 -0.44 3.40
N THR A 85 2.00 0.77 2.90
CA THR A 85 1.98 1.05 1.46
C THR A 85 3.40 1.05 0.92
N ALA A 86 3.64 0.35 -0.18
CA ALA A 86 4.94 0.24 -0.81
C ALA A 86 4.87 0.57 -2.30
N LEU A 87 5.96 1.13 -2.81
CA LEU A 87 6.14 1.47 -4.22
C LEU A 87 7.06 0.49 -4.90
N LYS A 88 6.74 0.14 -6.14
CA LYS A 88 7.57 -0.73 -6.97
C LYS A 88 7.53 -0.29 -8.42
N GLY A 89 8.63 -0.48 -9.13
CA GLY A 89 8.66 -0.27 -10.58
C GLY A 89 8.84 1.16 -11.04
N VAL A 90 9.20 2.07 -10.14
CA VAL A 90 9.54 3.45 -10.51
C VAL A 90 11.03 3.50 -10.81
N ALA A 91 11.41 3.65 -12.07
CA ALA A 91 12.79 3.46 -12.50
C ALA A 91 13.73 4.61 -12.07
N SER A 92 13.47 5.84 -12.46
CA SER A 92 14.44 6.94 -12.27
C SER A 92 13.83 8.29 -11.98
N ALA A 93 12.52 8.39 -11.86
CA ALA A 93 11.83 9.65 -11.57
C ALA A 93 11.29 9.66 -10.15
N THR A 94 11.12 10.84 -9.61
CA THR A 94 10.48 11.03 -8.33
C THR A 94 8.98 10.74 -8.47
N MET A 95 8.45 9.96 -7.59
CA MET A 95 7.04 9.68 -7.49
C MET A 95 6.46 10.29 -6.23
N TYR A 96 5.33 10.94 -6.37
CA TYR A 96 4.55 11.47 -5.24
C TYR A 96 3.24 10.70 -5.15
N PHE A 97 2.85 10.35 -3.95
CA PHE A 97 1.57 9.70 -3.73
C PHE A 97 1.02 10.00 -2.35
N ASN A 98 -0.28 9.86 -2.22
CA ASN A 98 -0.97 9.87 -0.93
C ASN A 98 -2.00 8.75 -0.95
N ALA A 99 -2.06 7.99 0.12
CA ALA A 99 -2.96 6.86 0.23
C ALA A 99 -3.60 6.80 1.61
N THR A 100 -4.88 6.50 1.62
CA THR A 100 -5.67 6.33 2.84
C THR A 100 -6.39 4.99 2.75
N TYR A 101 -6.58 4.33 3.87
CA TYR A 101 -7.36 3.12 3.94
C TYR A 101 -8.32 3.15 5.11
N GLU A 102 -9.44 2.47 4.95
CA GLU A 102 -10.47 2.35 5.97
C GLU A 102 -10.57 0.90 6.41
N VAL A 103 -10.61 0.70 7.71
CA VAL A 103 -10.72 -0.61 8.34
C VAL A 103 -11.92 -0.61 9.26
N GLU A 104 -12.71 -1.67 9.17
CA GLU A 104 -13.78 -1.94 10.12
C GLU A 104 -13.28 -2.94 11.15
N PHE A 105 -13.26 -2.51 12.36
CA PHE A 105 -12.84 -3.34 13.50
C PHE A 105 -13.99 -4.02 14.22
#